data_eb6dd4a9dc7e3d73088067faf42e9120
#
_entry.id   eb6dd4a9dc7e3d73088067faf42e9120
#
_cell.length_a   1.000
_cell.length_b   1.000
_cell.length_c   1.000
_cell.angle_alpha   90.00
_cell.angle_beta   90.00
_cell.angle_gamma   90.00
#
_symmetry.space_group_name_H-M   'P 1'
#
loop_
_entity.id
_entity.type
_entity.pdbx_description
1 polymer ?
#
loop_
_entity_poly.entity_id
_entity_poly.type
_entity_poly.pdbx_seq_one_letter_code
_entity_poly.pdbx_strand_id
1 'polypeptide(L)'
;MRKRICAATGCCRLVDADKGEKYCIEHRALEARDRENRKVHIPYENARHNQWTDMYNSPKWKALRAGKLKQDPLCEICGEKATEVHHRIPHNGNWALFLDWDNLMSICSDCHRRETQKESIERQRQRRKERERPKLWY
;
A
#
# COMPACT_ATOMS: atom_id res chain seq x y z
N MET A 1 28.84 21.12 -11.17
CA MET A 1 29.13 19.82 -10.53
C MET A 1 28.38 19.71 -9.23
N ARG A 2 27.32 18.89 -9.21
CA ARG A 2 26.58 18.61 -7.97
C ARG A 2 27.27 17.49 -7.22
N LYS A 3 27.61 17.74 -5.97
CA LYS A 3 28.17 16.72 -5.08
C LYS A 3 27.16 16.34 -4.03
N ARG A 4 27.13 15.06 -3.65
CA ARG A 4 26.33 14.55 -2.53
C ARG A 4 27.19 13.69 -1.61
N ILE A 5 26.73 13.49 -0.39
CA ILE A 5 27.42 12.60 0.56
C ILE A 5 27.17 11.13 0.16
N CYS A 6 28.19 10.30 0.29
CA CYS A 6 28.08 8.86 0.10
C CYS A 6 26.94 8.28 0.96
N ALA A 7 26.13 7.41 0.36
CA ALA A 7 24.97 6.84 1.02
C ALA A 7 25.27 5.73 2.05
N ALA A 8 26.53 5.35 2.22
CA ALA A 8 26.94 4.40 3.25
C ALA A 8 26.85 5.06 4.65
N THR A 9 26.26 4.35 5.60
CA THR A 9 26.10 4.84 6.98
C THR A 9 27.45 5.21 7.59
N GLY A 10 27.55 6.43 8.12
CA GLY A 10 28.77 6.96 8.73
C GLY A 10 29.85 7.44 7.77
N CYS A 11 29.59 7.44 6.46
CA CYS A 11 30.55 7.94 5.47
C CYS A 11 30.25 9.40 5.09
N CYS A 12 31.25 10.28 5.26
CA CYS A 12 31.14 11.72 4.93
C CYS A 12 31.76 12.08 3.58
N ARG A 13 32.20 11.11 2.76
CA ARG A 13 32.83 11.39 1.48
C ARG A 13 31.86 11.91 0.45
N LEU A 14 32.29 12.89 -0.34
CA LEU A 14 31.51 13.44 -1.43
C LEU A 14 31.64 12.58 -2.67
N VAL A 15 30.53 12.35 -3.35
CA VAL A 15 30.43 11.66 -4.64
C VAL A 15 29.78 12.57 -5.68
N ASP A 16 30.00 12.28 -6.95
CA ASP A 16 29.51 13.08 -8.07
C ASP A 16 28.05 12.70 -8.38
N ALA A 17 27.12 13.60 -8.03
CA ALA A 17 25.69 13.39 -8.29
C ALA A 17 25.33 13.51 -9.78
N ASP A 18 26.09 14.28 -10.56
CA ASP A 18 25.84 14.44 -11.99
C ASP A 18 26.20 13.16 -12.78
N LYS A 19 27.15 12.37 -12.25
CA LYS A 19 27.48 11.03 -12.76
C LYS A 19 26.60 9.92 -12.21
N GLY A 20 25.62 10.25 -11.38
CA GLY A 20 24.73 9.28 -10.77
C GLY A 20 25.39 8.42 -9.68
N GLU A 21 26.59 8.77 -9.21
CA GLU A 21 27.30 8.03 -8.17
C GLU A 21 26.56 8.14 -6.83
N LYS A 22 26.21 7.00 -6.24
CA LYS A 22 25.54 6.91 -4.95
C LYS A 22 26.52 6.63 -3.81
N TYR A 23 27.57 5.89 -4.10
CA TYR A 23 28.59 5.44 -3.15
C TYR A 23 29.98 5.88 -3.57
N CYS A 24 30.86 6.19 -2.60
CA CYS A 24 32.26 6.45 -2.87
C CYS A 24 32.98 5.15 -3.29
N ILE A 25 34.22 5.30 -3.79
CA ILE A 25 34.98 4.16 -4.32
C ILE A 25 35.12 3.00 -3.34
N GLU A 26 35.28 3.28 -2.05
CA GLU A 26 35.38 2.25 -1.02
C GLU A 26 34.02 1.54 -0.72
N HIS A 27 32.92 2.22 -0.94
CA HIS A 27 31.59 1.68 -0.71
C HIS A 27 30.86 1.25 -1.98
N ARG A 28 31.56 1.23 -3.13
CA ARG A 28 30.98 0.84 -4.42
C ARG A 28 30.40 -0.59 -4.43
N ALA A 29 30.98 -1.49 -3.61
CA ALA A 29 30.42 -2.84 -3.44
C ALA A 29 28.99 -2.86 -2.88
N LEU A 30 28.59 -1.83 -2.11
CA LEU A 30 27.21 -1.69 -1.61
C LEU A 30 26.21 -1.39 -2.73
N GLU A 31 26.67 -0.83 -3.85
CA GLU A 31 25.83 -0.56 -5.00
C GLU A 31 25.33 -1.85 -5.68
N ALA A 32 26.20 -2.86 -5.72
CA ALA A 32 25.82 -4.19 -6.21
C ALA A 32 24.76 -4.83 -5.29
N ARG A 33 24.92 -4.74 -3.98
CA ARG A 33 23.93 -5.23 -2.99
C ARG A 33 22.61 -4.47 -3.08
N ASP A 34 22.64 -3.15 -3.25
CA ASP A 34 21.42 -2.36 -3.45
C ASP A 34 20.68 -2.74 -4.73
N ARG A 35 21.44 -3.05 -5.79
CA ARG A 35 20.88 -3.49 -7.07
C ARG A 35 20.25 -4.88 -6.96
N GLU A 36 20.89 -5.78 -6.23
CA GLU A 36 20.37 -7.11 -5.90
C GLU A 36 19.10 -7.01 -5.06
N ASN A 37 19.12 -6.22 -3.99
CA ASN A 37 17.96 -6.00 -3.13
C ASN A 37 16.78 -5.36 -3.86
N ARG A 38 17.02 -4.47 -4.84
CA ARG A 38 15.95 -3.93 -5.70
C ARG A 38 15.31 -4.99 -6.59
N LYS A 39 16.08 -5.99 -7.06
CA LYS A 39 15.54 -7.10 -7.84
C LYS A 39 14.70 -8.04 -6.99
N VAL A 40 15.00 -8.17 -5.71
CA VAL A 40 14.29 -9.06 -4.77
C VAL A 40 13.01 -8.41 -4.20
N HIS A 41 12.88 -7.06 -4.28
CA HIS A 41 11.76 -6.35 -3.67
C HIS A 41 10.50 -6.27 -4.54
N ILE A 42 10.32 -7.19 -5.48
CA ILE A 42 9.12 -7.20 -6.29
C ILE A 42 8.51 -8.57 -6.23
N PRO A 43 7.82 -9.16 -5.51
CA PRO A 43 6.62 -9.89 -5.90
C PRO A 43 5.46 -9.88 -4.91
N TYR A 44 5.69 -9.64 -3.63
CA TYR A 44 4.64 -9.97 -2.67
C TYR A 44 3.51 -8.92 -2.58
N GLU A 45 3.85 -7.64 -2.60
CA GLU A 45 2.83 -6.58 -2.60
C GLU A 45 2.17 -6.42 -3.98
N ASN A 46 2.94 -6.54 -5.06
CA ASN A 46 2.41 -6.46 -6.40
C ASN A 46 1.54 -7.67 -6.78
N ALA A 47 1.81 -8.87 -6.27
CA ALA A 47 0.95 -10.02 -6.52
C ALA A 47 -0.43 -9.88 -5.86
N ARG A 48 -0.53 -9.30 -4.66
CA ARG A 48 -1.81 -8.96 -4.04
C ARG A 48 -2.49 -7.77 -4.68
N HIS A 49 -1.73 -6.78 -5.10
CA HIS A 49 -2.25 -5.62 -5.82
C HIS A 49 -2.78 -6.03 -7.19
N ASN A 50 -2.11 -6.95 -7.88
CA ASN A 50 -2.55 -7.48 -9.17
C ASN A 50 -3.83 -8.33 -9.09
N GLN A 51 -4.10 -8.99 -7.97
CA GLN A 51 -5.29 -9.83 -7.82
C GLN A 51 -6.60 -9.03 -7.95
N TRP A 52 -6.61 -7.77 -7.53
CA TRP A 52 -7.81 -6.91 -7.56
C TRP A 52 -7.70 -5.77 -8.58
N THR A 53 -6.59 -5.68 -9.32
CA THR A 53 -6.34 -4.59 -10.27
C THR A 53 -7.45 -4.46 -11.30
N ASP A 54 -7.94 -5.57 -11.83
CA ASP A 54 -9.01 -5.58 -12.84
C ASP A 54 -10.33 -5.03 -12.27
N MET A 55 -10.63 -5.34 -11.01
CA MET A 55 -11.82 -4.81 -10.33
C MET A 55 -11.75 -3.28 -10.20
N TYR A 56 -10.62 -2.76 -9.71
CA TYR A 56 -10.40 -1.31 -9.55
C TYR A 56 -10.25 -0.55 -10.88
N ASN A 57 -9.82 -1.22 -11.93
CA ASN A 57 -9.73 -0.65 -13.27
C ASN A 57 -11.06 -0.71 -14.05
N SER A 58 -12.04 -1.45 -13.56
CA SER A 58 -13.32 -1.62 -14.25
C SER A 58 -14.05 -0.28 -14.41
N PRO A 59 -14.72 -0.06 -15.55
CA PRO A 59 -15.55 1.14 -15.77
C PRO A 59 -16.67 1.28 -14.74
N LYS A 60 -17.25 0.16 -14.28
CA LYS A 60 -18.28 0.14 -13.24
C LYS A 60 -17.77 0.71 -11.93
N TRP A 61 -16.60 0.31 -11.49
CA TRP A 61 -15.98 0.84 -10.28
C TRP A 61 -15.67 2.33 -10.40
N LYS A 62 -15.09 2.75 -11.51
CA LYS A 62 -14.75 4.17 -11.73
C LYS A 62 -15.98 5.06 -11.68
N ALA A 63 -17.08 4.64 -12.30
CA ALA A 63 -18.35 5.35 -12.25
C ALA A 63 -18.96 5.37 -10.84
N LEU A 64 -18.96 4.23 -10.16
CA LEU A 64 -19.50 4.07 -8.80
C LEU A 64 -18.73 4.94 -7.79
N ARG A 65 -17.40 4.90 -7.85
CA ARG A 65 -16.50 5.71 -7.02
C ARG A 65 -16.74 7.21 -7.24
N ALA A 66 -16.80 7.65 -8.49
CA ALA A 66 -17.06 9.06 -8.82
C ALA A 66 -18.45 9.49 -8.32
N GLY A 67 -19.48 8.67 -8.51
CA GLY A 67 -20.83 8.90 -8.01
C GLY A 67 -20.86 9.02 -6.47
N LYS A 68 -20.18 8.13 -5.77
CA LYS A 68 -20.11 8.14 -4.30
C LYS A 68 -19.47 9.42 -3.78
N LEU A 69 -18.34 9.82 -4.30
CA LEU A 69 -17.66 11.06 -3.91
C LEU A 69 -18.44 12.34 -4.29
N LYS A 70 -19.24 12.27 -5.34
CA LYS A 70 -20.12 13.38 -5.73
C LYS A 70 -21.32 13.53 -4.80
N GLN A 71 -21.93 12.42 -4.42
CA GLN A 71 -23.10 12.39 -3.53
C GLN A 71 -22.70 12.69 -2.08
N ASP A 72 -21.62 12.07 -1.62
CA ASP A 72 -21.10 12.19 -0.26
C ASP A 72 -19.68 12.80 -0.31
N PRO A 73 -19.54 14.12 -0.45
CA PRO A 73 -18.23 14.76 -0.68
C PRO A 73 -17.39 14.89 0.58
N LEU A 74 -17.96 14.61 1.75
CA LEU A 74 -17.29 14.71 3.04
C LEU A 74 -16.93 13.34 3.60
N CYS A 75 -15.80 13.27 4.30
CA CYS A 75 -15.38 12.07 5.01
C CYS A 75 -16.40 11.72 6.10
N GLU A 76 -16.91 10.51 6.07
CA GLU A 76 -17.91 10.03 7.05
C GLU A 76 -17.35 9.92 8.48
N ILE A 77 -16.01 9.91 8.63
CA ILE A 77 -15.36 9.79 9.94
C ILE A 77 -15.04 11.16 10.56
N CYS A 78 -14.39 12.05 9.82
CA CYS A 78 -13.90 13.33 10.37
C CYS A 78 -14.59 14.57 9.80
N GLY A 79 -15.44 14.44 8.77
CA GLY A 79 -16.15 15.55 8.14
C GLY A 79 -15.31 16.39 7.18
N GLU A 80 -14.01 16.11 7.03
CA GLU A 80 -13.13 16.76 6.07
C GLU A 80 -13.50 16.33 4.63
N LYS A 81 -12.94 17.00 3.64
CA LYS A 81 -13.17 16.65 2.23
C LYS A 81 -12.72 15.21 1.97
N ALA A 82 -13.65 14.38 1.48
CA ALA A 82 -13.34 13.03 1.05
C ALA A 82 -12.62 13.02 -0.31
N THR A 83 -11.61 12.20 -0.43
CA THR A 83 -10.81 12.00 -1.65
C THR A 83 -10.81 10.55 -2.12
N GLU A 84 -11.22 9.63 -1.25
CA GLU A 84 -11.16 8.21 -1.48
C GLU A 84 -12.50 7.55 -1.11
N VAL A 85 -12.70 6.33 -1.61
CA VAL A 85 -13.83 5.48 -1.26
C VAL A 85 -13.29 4.21 -0.63
N HIS A 86 -13.81 3.87 0.54
CA HIS A 86 -13.41 2.71 1.32
C HIS A 86 -14.57 1.72 1.44
N HIS A 87 -14.27 0.42 1.47
CA HIS A 87 -15.26 -0.61 1.72
C HIS A 87 -15.38 -0.86 3.21
N ARG A 88 -16.61 -0.77 3.75
CA ARG A 88 -16.89 -1.06 5.18
C ARG A 88 -16.56 -2.53 5.51
N ILE A 89 -16.99 -3.43 4.63
CA ILE A 89 -16.69 -4.85 4.69
C ILE A 89 -15.72 -5.17 3.55
N PRO A 90 -14.54 -5.74 3.84
CA PRO A 90 -13.58 -6.13 2.80
C PRO A 90 -14.22 -7.06 1.76
N HIS A 91 -14.12 -6.69 0.49
CA HIS A 91 -14.78 -7.43 -0.59
C HIS A 91 -14.13 -8.80 -0.89
N ASN A 92 -12.86 -9.00 -0.56
CA ASN A 92 -12.09 -10.24 -0.77
C ASN A 92 -12.30 -10.88 -2.16
N GLY A 93 -12.47 -10.06 -3.21
CA GLY A 93 -12.75 -10.48 -4.58
C GLY A 93 -14.22 -10.72 -4.91
N ASN A 94 -15.12 -10.51 -3.99
CA ASN A 94 -16.55 -10.62 -4.23
C ASN A 94 -17.06 -9.35 -4.93
N TRP A 95 -17.48 -9.48 -6.18
CA TRP A 95 -17.99 -8.38 -6.99
C TRP A 95 -19.27 -7.75 -6.42
N ALA A 96 -20.14 -8.52 -5.79
CA ALA A 96 -21.35 -8.01 -5.17
C ALA A 96 -21.01 -7.04 -4.02
N LEU A 97 -20.10 -7.41 -3.11
CA LEU A 97 -19.62 -6.54 -2.03
C LEU A 97 -18.80 -5.37 -2.55
N PHE A 98 -18.04 -5.58 -3.65
CA PHE A 98 -17.17 -4.56 -4.24
C PHE A 98 -17.97 -3.41 -4.87
N LEU A 99 -19.09 -3.71 -5.50
CA LEU A 99 -19.96 -2.74 -6.18
C LEU A 99 -21.19 -2.34 -5.34
N ASP A 100 -21.28 -2.82 -4.11
CA ASP A 100 -22.38 -2.49 -3.22
C ASP A 100 -22.24 -1.06 -2.69
N TRP A 101 -23.19 -0.20 -3.06
CA TRP A 101 -23.24 1.20 -2.64
C TRP A 101 -23.24 1.37 -1.13
N ASP A 102 -24.01 0.54 -0.42
CA ASP A 102 -24.16 0.62 1.04
C ASP A 102 -22.90 0.15 1.78
N ASN A 103 -22.09 -0.67 1.10
CA ASN A 103 -20.78 -1.10 1.58
C ASN A 103 -19.68 -0.05 1.37
N LEU A 104 -19.98 1.04 0.67
CA LEU A 104 -19.00 2.10 0.37
C LEU A 104 -19.18 3.27 1.33
N MET A 105 -18.05 3.84 1.71
CA MET A 105 -17.98 5.10 2.47
C MET A 105 -17.01 6.07 1.82
N SER A 106 -17.39 7.35 1.81
CA SER A 106 -16.48 8.43 1.41
C SER A 106 -15.54 8.74 2.56
N ILE A 107 -14.26 8.83 2.29
CA ILE A 107 -13.23 8.97 3.33
C ILE A 107 -12.08 9.87 2.84
N CYS A 108 -11.45 10.62 3.74
CA CYS A 108 -10.22 11.33 3.44
C CYS A 108 -9.01 10.40 3.53
N SER A 109 -7.90 10.77 2.92
CA SER A 109 -6.69 9.93 2.88
C SER A 109 -6.13 9.58 4.26
N ASP A 110 -6.22 10.50 5.24
CA ASP A 110 -5.75 10.25 6.61
C ASP A 110 -6.61 9.23 7.36
N CYS A 111 -7.93 9.37 7.26
CA CYS A 111 -8.85 8.38 7.85
C CYS A 111 -8.74 7.04 7.13
N HIS A 112 -8.62 7.03 5.80
CA HIS A 112 -8.43 5.81 5.01
C HIS A 112 -7.19 5.02 5.46
N ARG A 113 -6.07 5.70 5.66
CA ARG A 113 -4.85 5.08 6.18
C ARG A 113 -5.04 4.46 7.56
N ARG A 114 -5.76 5.15 8.46
CA ARG A 114 -6.07 4.62 9.80
C ARG A 114 -6.96 3.39 9.75
N GLU A 115 -7.99 3.40 8.93
CA GLU A 115 -8.89 2.24 8.77
C GLU A 115 -8.17 1.05 8.15
N THR A 116 -7.40 1.25 7.10
CA THR A 116 -6.56 0.19 6.49
C THR A 116 -5.58 -0.41 7.50
N GLN A 117 -4.99 0.42 8.36
CA GLN A 117 -4.10 -0.05 9.41
C GLN A 117 -4.84 -0.90 10.46
N LYS A 118 -6.02 -0.48 10.91
CA LYS A 118 -6.87 -1.27 11.83
C LYS A 118 -7.24 -2.63 11.22
N GLU A 119 -7.67 -2.65 9.97
CA GLU A 119 -7.99 -3.89 9.26
C GLU A 119 -6.78 -4.83 9.15
N SER A 120 -5.60 -4.28 8.89
CA SER A 120 -4.37 -5.05 8.82
C SER A 120 -4.03 -5.70 10.16
N ILE A 121 -4.14 -4.94 11.25
CA ILE A 121 -3.90 -5.44 12.61
C ILE A 121 -4.90 -6.55 12.97
N GLU A 122 -6.19 -6.33 12.69
CA GLU A 122 -7.23 -7.29 12.99
C GLU A 122 -7.06 -8.59 12.18
N ARG A 123 -6.70 -8.47 10.91
CA ARG A 123 -6.37 -9.64 10.05
C ARG A 123 -5.18 -10.43 10.59
N GLN A 124 -4.16 -9.75 11.12
CA GLN A 124 -3.01 -10.41 11.74
C GLN A 124 -3.41 -11.13 13.04
N ARG A 125 -4.26 -10.50 13.86
CA ARG A 125 -4.81 -11.11 15.09
C ARG A 125 -5.63 -12.37 14.77
N GLN A 126 -6.48 -12.31 13.76
CA GLN A 126 -7.30 -13.46 13.34
C GLN A 126 -6.43 -14.62 12.84
N ARG A 127 -5.43 -14.33 12.01
CA ARG A 127 -4.48 -15.36 11.54
C ARG A 127 -3.70 -15.99 12.67
N ARG A 128 -3.33 -15.21 13.68
CA ARG A 128 -2.65 -15.73 14.87
C ARG A 128 -3.56 -16.66 15.66
N LYS A 129 -4.81 -16.25 15.95
CA LYS A 129 -5.81 -17.09 16.63
C LYS A 129 -6.07 -18.40 15.86
N GLU A 130 -6.13 -18.34 14.55
CA GLU A 130 -6.36 -19.52 13.70
C GLU A 130 -5.19 -20.49 13.74
N ARG A 131 -3.96 -19.99 13.83
CA ARG A 131 -2.76 -20.83 14.03
C ARG A 131 -2.69 -21.48 15.41
N GLU A 132 -3.21 -20.81 16.42
CA GLU A 132 -3.21 -21.27 17.82
C GLU A 132 -4.39 -22.20 18.13
N ARG A 133 -5.36 -22.37 17.23
CA ARG A 133 -6.46 -23.33 17.39
C ARG A 133 -5.89 -24.76 17.40
N PRO A 134 -6.23 -25.56 18.44
CA PRO A 134 -5.80 -26.94 18.47
C PRO A 134 -6.37 -27.69 17.26
N LYS A 135 -5.49 -28.38 16.53
CA LYS A 135 -5.92 -29.31 15.48
C LYS A 135 -6.61 -30.48 16.15
N LEU A 136 -7.93 -30.51 16.14
CA LEU A 136 -8.69 -31.67 16.53
C LEU A 136 -8.47 -32.73 15.45
N TRP A 137 -7.71 -33.75 15.81
CA TRP A 137 -7.55 -34.96 15.00
C TRP A 137 -8.81 -35.81 15.21
N TYR A 138 -9.61 -35.95 14.19
CA TYR A 138 -10.65 -36.97 14.11
C TYR A 138 -10.07 -38.22 13.48
#